data_6f606684c418ba457b99b29848aeb051
#
_entry.id   6f606684c418ba457b99b29848aeb051
#
_cell.length_a   1.000
_cell.length_b   1.000
_cell.length_c   1.000
_cell.angle_alpha   90.00
_cell.angle_beta   90.00
_cell.angle_gamma   90.00
#
_symmetry.space_group_name_H-M   'P 1'
#
loop_
_entity.id
_entity.type
_entity.pdbx_description
1 polymer ?
#
loop_
_entity_poly.entity_id
_entity_poly.type
_entity_poly.pdbx_seq_one_letter_code
_entity_poly.pdbx_strand_id
1 'polypeptide(L)'
;LPILPYKKKGISMAKEKTVYVCSNCGQDSPKWVGKCPSCGEWNTYVEEIVRKEPTNRRPVSGIETQKPKPLALSDIEADDEPRINMHDDELNRVLGGGLIQGSLVLIGGEPGIGKSTLVMQTVLHMPEKKILYVSGEESARQLKLRADRLSDTSSDCLIVCETSLEQIYVHIKNTNPDLVIIDSIQTISTESIESSPGSIAQVRECSASILRFAKETH
;
A
#
# COMPACT_ATOMS: atom_id res chain seq x y z
N LEU A 1 -38.62 35.66 25.75
CA LEU A 1 -37.55 34.64 25.72
C LEU A 1 -36.31 35.29 25.10
N PRO A 2 -35.18 35.41 25.81
CA PRO A 2 -33.95 36.01 25.25
C PRO A 2 -33.19 34.98 24.42
N ILE A 3 -32.78 35.42 23.23
CA ILE A 3 -31.96 34.68 22.28
C ILE A 3 -30.51 34.72 22.77
N LEU A 4 -29.95 33.58 23.14
CA LEU A 4 -28.53 33.39 23.51
C LEU A 4 -27.63 33.51 22.26
N PRO A 5 -26.50 34.22 22.31
CA PRO A 5 -25.59 34.34 21.17
C PRO A 5 -24.82 33.05 20.92
N TYR A 6 -24.87 32.56 19.68
CA TYR A 6 -24.12 31.43 19.16
C TYR A 6 -22.62 31.76 19.14
N LYS A 7 -21.83 31.13 20.02
CA LYS A 7 -20.38 31.23 19.98
C LYS A 7 -19.84 30.38 18.82
N LYS A 8 -19.34 31.04 17.76
CA LYS A 8 -18.53 30.38 16.74
C LYS A 8 -17.27 29.79 17.39
N LYS A 9 -17.17 28.44 17.43
CA LYS A 9 -15.92 27.75 17.73
C LYS A 9 -14.95 28.02 16.58
N GLY A 10 -13.85 28.68 16.87
CA GLY A 10 -12.76 28.89 15.92
C GLY A 10 -12.20 27.53 15.46
N ILE A 11 -12.22 27.33 14.16
CA ILE A 11 -11.54 26.20 13.51
C ILE A 11 -10.05 26.50 13.61
N SER A 12 -9.32 25.71 14.38
CA SER A 12 -7.85 25.73 14.44
C SER A 12 -7.32 25.26 13.09
N MET A 13 -6.79 26.19 12.29
CA MET A 13 -6.11 25.85 11.05
C MET A 13 -4.84 25.05 11.38
N ALA A 14 -4.75 23.84 10.87
CA ALA A 14 -3.50 23.05 10.89
C ALA A 14 -2.41 23.83 10.14
N LYS A 15 -1.21 23.92 10.71
CA LYS A 15 -0.07 24.57 10.05
C LYS A 15 0.35 23.73 8.84
N GLU A 16 0.04 24.21 7.65
CA GLU A 16 0.56 23.69 6.40
C GLU A 16 2.07 23.95 6.34
N LYS A 17 2.84 22.93 5.96
CA LYS A 17 4.28 23.05 5.74
C LYS A 17 4.57 22.65 4.30
N THR A 18 5.02 23.61 3.52
CA THR A 18 5.54 23.35 2.18
C THR A 18 6.90 22.64 2.29
N VAL A 19 7.06 21.56 1.57
CA VAL A 19 8.33 20.87 1.34
C VAL A 19 8.53 20.68 -0.15
N TYR A 20 9.78 20.60 -0.57
CA TYR A 20 10.14 20.35 -1.96
C TYR A 20 10.66 18.91 -2.06
N VAL A 21 10.09 18.10 -2.94
CA VAL A 21 10.45 16.68 -3.12
C VAL A 21 11.03 16.48 -4.50
N CYS A 22 12.17 15.80 -4.57
CA CYS A 22 12.79 15.45 -5.84
C CYS A 22 11.95 14.38 -6.56
N SER A 23 11.45 14.70 -7.75
CA SER A 23 10.63 13.80 -8.57
C SER A 23 11.38 12.55 -9.07
N ASN A 24 12.73 12.55 -9.01
CA ASN A 24 13.54 11.42 -9.45
C ASN A 24 13.87 10.43 -8.31
N CYS A 25 14.21 10.92 -7.11
CA CYS A 25 14.66 10.05 -6.01
C CYS A 25 13.85 10.18 -4.72
N GLY A 26 12.87 11.10 -4.65
CA GLY A 26 12.04 11.32 -3.47
C GLY A 26 12.74 12.04 -2.31
N GLN A 27 13.95 12.55 -2.49
CA GLN A 27 14.63 13.34 -1.46
C GLN A 27 13.87 14.62 -1.18
N ASP A 28 13.52 14.86 0.08
CA ASP A 28 12.85 16.07 0.54
C ASP A 28 13.84 17.18 0.92
N SER A 29 13.40 18.43 0.75
CA SER A 29 14.14 19.61 1.12
C SER A 29 13.17 20.70 1.63
N PRO A 30 13.55 21.48 2.66
CA PRO A 30 12.73 22.59 3.14
C PRO A 30 12.71 23.78 2.18
N LYS A 31 13.57 23.77 1.17
CA LYS A 31 13.70 24.82 0.14
C LYS A 31 13.91 24.19 -1.22
N TRP A 32 13.45 24.87 -2.26
CA TRP A 32 13.77 24.49 -3.62
C TRP A 32 15.28 24.59 -3.87
N VAL A 33 15.87 23.57 -4.46
CA VAL A 33 17.29 23.51 -4.86
C VAL A 33 17.38 23.08 -6.33
N GLY A 34 18.22 23.77 -7.08
CA GLY A 34 18.36 23.52 -8.53
C GLY A 34 18.93 22.15 -8.87
N LYS A 35 19.78 21.58 -8.01
CA LYS A 35 20.36 20.25 -8.18
C LYS A 35 20.09 19.40 -6.96
N CYS A 36 19.54 18.21 -7.14
CA CYS A 36 19.30 17.28 -6.04
C CYS A 36 20.61 16.76 -5.45
N PRO A 37 20.86 16.93 -4.14
CA PRO A 37 22.12 16.46 -3.53
C PRO A 37 22.19 14.92 -3.43
N SER A 38 21.07 14.23 -3.53
CA SER A 38 21.00 12.76 -3.42
C SER A 38 21.23 12.05 -4.76
N CYS A 39 20.51 12.44 -5.83
CA CYS A 39 20.63 11.79 -7.13
C CYS A 39 21.43 12.60 -8.17
N GLY A 40 21.77 13.86 -7.88
CA GLY A 40 22.54 14.71 -8.78
C GLY A 40 21.76 15.33 -9.95
N GLU A 41 20.46 15.03 -10.09
CA GLU A 41 19.62 15.55 -11.16
C GLU A 41 19.27 17.02 -10.96
N TRP A 42 19.09 17.74 -12.08
CA TRP A 42 18.76 19.16 -12.09
C TRP A 42 17.25 19.39 -12.27
N ASN A 43 16.73 20.43 -11.61
CA ASN A 43 15.35 20.92 -11.76
C ASN A 43 14.27 19.83 -11.46
N THR A 44 14.57 18.93 -10.54
CA THR A 44 13.67 17.81 -10.17
C THR A 44 12.84 18.07 -8.93
N TYR A 45 13.01 19.20 -8.25
CA TYR A 45 12.24 19.52 -7.05
C TYR A 45 10.85 20.08 -7.39
N VAL A 46 9.83 19.39 -6.88
CA VAL A 46 8.42 19.78 -6.98
C VAL A 46 7.94 20.21 -5.60
N GLU A 47 7.14 21.26 -5.55
CA GLU A 47 6.53 21.74 -4.31
C GLU A 47 5.41 20.79 -3.89
N GLU A 48 5.46 20.32 -2.65
CA GLU A 48 4.42 19.50 -2.03
C GLU A 48 3.99 20.11 -0.69
N ILE A 49 2.68 20.19 -0.47
CA ILE A 49 2.13 20.70 0.79
C ILE A 49 1.87 19.52 1.72
N VAL A 50 2.68 19.40 2.76
CA VAL A 50 2.47 18.37 3.79
C VAL A 50 1.63 18.95 4.92
N ARG A 51 0.39 18.52 5.03
CA ARG A 51 -0.43 18.77 6.21
C ARG A 51 0.02 17.85 7.33
N LYS A 52 0.61 18.41 8.37
CA LYS A 52 0.75 17.65 9.61
C LYS A 52 -0.64 17.47 10.20
N GLU A 53 -1.18 16.27 10.12
CA GLU A 53 -2.28 15.92 11.01
C GLU A 53 -1.86 16.21 12.45
N PRO A 54 -2.71 16.90 13.23
CA PRO A 54 -2.46 16.99 14.66
C PRO A 54 -2.41 15.55 15.18
N THR A 55 -1.31 15.19 15.82
CA THR A 55 -1.09 13.89 16.48
C THR A 55 -2.03 13.71 17.69
N ASN A 56 -3.30 14.01 17.51
CA ASN A 56 -4.38 13.64 18.41
C ASN A 56 -4.98 12.31 17.92
N ARG A 57 -4.13 11.28 17.80
CA ARG A 57 -4.62 9.91 17.89
C ARG A 57 -5.15 9.75 19.30
N ARG A 58 -6.46 10.00 19.48
CA ARG A 58 -7.17 9.45 20.62
C ARG A 58 -6.96 7.94 20.52
N PRO A 59 -6.34 7.28 21.52
CA PRO A 59 -6.31 5.83 21.52
C PRO A 59 -7.78 5.40 21.45
N VAL A 60 -8.13 4.64 20.41
CA VAL A 60 -9.37 3.88 20.40
C VAL A 60 -9.25 3.00 21.62
N SER A 61 -10.09 3.29 22.60
CA SER A 61 -10.06 2.75 23.94
C SER A 61 -9.94 1.23 23.94
N GLY A 62 -8.95 0.71 24.64
CA GLY A 62 -9.02 -0.59 25.28
C GLY A 62 -8.04 -1.66 24.86
N ILE A 63 -7.04 -1.38 24.00
CA ILE A 63 -5.92 -2.30 23.83
C ILE A 63 -4.67 -1.52 24.27
N GLU A 64 -4.17 -1.81 25.46
CA GLU A 64 -2.81 -1.47 25.84
C GLU A 64 -1.87 -2.23 24.89
N THR A 65 -1.46 -1.60 23.80
CA THR A 65 -0.36 -2.11 23.00
C THR A 65 0.88 -2.04 23.88
N GLN A 66 1.23 -3.15 24.50
CA GLN A 66 2.50 -3.29 25.20
C GLN A 66 3.60 -2.93 24.21
N LYS A 67 4.38 -1.90 24.55
CA LYS A 67 5.54 -1.56 23.71
C LYS A 67 6.41 -2.81 23.61
N PRO A 68 6.78 -3.25 22.38
CA PRO A 68 7.58 -4.44 22.20
C PRO A 68 8.88 -4.30 23.00
N LYS A 69 9.18 -5.32 23.83
CA LYS A 69 10.45 -5.39 24.58
C LYS A 69 11.46 -6.15 23.74
N PRO A 70 12.74 -5.77 23.73
CA PRO A 70 13.79 -6.59 23.14
C PRO A 70 13.78 -7.99 23.74
N LEU A 71 13.81 -9.01 22.89
CA LEU A 71 13.95 -10.40 23.27
C LEU A 71 15.31 -10.92 22.80
N ALA A 72 15.93 -11.81 23.56
CA ALA A 72 17.13 -12.50 23.08
C ALA A 72 16.71 -13.49 21.97
N LEU A 73 17.55 -13.66 20.97
CA LEU A 73 17.28 -14.58 19.86
C LEU A 73 17.05 -16.04 20.35
N SER A 74 17.73 -16.43 21.44
CA SER A 74 17.56 -17.72 22.10
C SER A 74 16.19 -17.94 22.73
N ASP A 75 15.46 -16.84 23.03
CA ASP A 75 14.17 -16.86 23.73
C ASP A 75 13.01 -16.84 22.75
N ILE A 76 13.31 -16.76 21.44
CA ILE A 76 12.33 -16.77 20.37
C ILE A 76 12.13 -18.21 19.91
N GLU A 77 10.96 -18.76 20.14
CA GLU A 77 10.56 -20.03 19.58
C GLU A 77 10.34 -19.83 18.07
N ALA A 78 11.11 -20.56 17.27
CA ALA A 78 10.94 -20.57 15.82
C ALA A 78 9.93 -21.65 15.47
N ASP A 79 8.66 -21.30 15.49
CA ASP A 79 7.64 -22.13 14.88
C ASP A 79 7.76 -22.04 13.36
N ASP A 80 7.53 -23.15 12.66
CA ASP A 80 7.46 -23.13 11.20
C ASP A 80 6.28 -22.25 10.76
N GLU A 81 6.58 -21.01 10.37
CA GLU A 81 5.55 -20.12 9.82
C GLU A 81 4.96 -20.72 8.54
N PRO A 82 3.65 -20.97 8.48
CA PRO A 82 3.04 -21.55 7.30
C PRO A 82 3.22 -20.61 6.11
N ARG A 83 3.74 -21.15 5.03
CA ARG A 83 3.94 -20.41 3.79
C ARG A 83 2.83 -20.69 2.79
N ILE A 84 2.35 -19.66 2.13
CA ILE A 84 1.41 -19.80 1.03
C ILE A 84 2.19 -20.23 -0.20
N ASN A 85 1.89 -21.42 -0.73
CA ASN A 85 2.46 -21.90 -1.97
C ASN A 85 1.91 -21.09 -3.14
N MET A 86 2.80 -20.50 -3.93
CA MET A 86 2.42 -19.64 -5.07
C MET A 86 2.15 -20.46 -6.35
N HIS A 87 2.26 -21.79 -6.31
CA HIS A 87 2.09 -22.70 -7.44
C HIS A 87 2.97 -22.36 -8.66
N ASP A 88 4.10 -21.72 -8.39
CA ASP A 88 5.17 -21.42 -9.33
C ASP A 88 6.51 -21.70 -8.62
N ASP A 89 7.28 -22.64 -9.16
CA ASP A 89 8.50 -23.13 -8.51
C ASP A 89 9.56 -22.04 -8.39
N GLU A 90 9.68 -21.17 -9.41
CA GLU A 90 10.68 -20.11 -9.40
C GLU A 90 10.26 -19.01 -8.42
N LEU A 91 8.98 -18.64 -8.38
CA LEU A 91 8.49 -17.66 -7.44
C LEU A 91 8.61 -18.18 -6.00
N ASN A 92 8.27 -19.45 -5.75
CA ASN A 92 8.48 -20.08 -4.44
C ASN A 92 9.96 -20.11 -4.05
N ARG A 93 10.85 -20.44 -5.01
CA ARG A 93 12.30 -20.41 -4.77
C ARG A 93 12.81 -19.04 -4.35
N VAL A 94 12.38 -17.98 -5.04
CA VAL A 94 12.74 -16.59 -4.73
C VAL A 94 12.18 -16.16 -3.37
N LEU A 95 10.97 -16.61 -3.02
CA LEU A 95 10.32 -16.31 -1.74
C LEU A 95 10.79 -17.22 -0.58
N GLY A 96 11.74 -18.13 -0.83
CA GLY A 96 12.26 -19.02 0.19
C GLY A 96 11.28 -20.13 0.60
N GLY A 97 10.44 -20.60 -0.33
CA GLY A 97 9.46 -21.67 -0.15
C GLY A 97 8.00 -21.23 -0.15
N GLY A 98 7.72 -19.98 -0.45
CA GLY A 98 6.38 -19.42 -0.53
C GLY A 98 6.20 -18.11 0.22
N LEU A 99 5.03 -17.50 0.11
CA LEU A 99 4.71 -16.22 0.72
C LEU A 99 4.41 -16.38 2.21
N ILE A 100 5.05 -15.58 3.05
CA ILE A 100 4.80 -15.55 4.49
C ILE A 100 3.57 -14.67 4.76
N GLN A 101 2.70 -15.11 5.67
CA GLN A 101 1.53 -14.34 6.10
C GLN A 101 1.96 -13.01 6.74
N GLY A 102 1.22 -11.92 6.49
CA GLY A 102 1.58 -10.58 6.96
C GLY A 102 2.79 -9.96 6.26
N SER A 103 3.36 -10.60 5.23
CA SER A 103 4.44 -10.04 4.43
C SER A 103 3.93 -9.18 3.28
N LEU A 104 4.77 -8.27 2.80
CA LEU A 104 4.57 -7.47 1.59
C LEU A 104 5.68 -7.78 0.60
N VAL A 105 5.31 -8.19 -0.61
CA VAL A 105 6.23 -8.43 -1.72
C VAL A 105 6.03 -7.38 -2.79
N LEU A 106 7.11 -6.75 -3.23
CA LEU A 106 7.12 -5.80 -4.35
C LEU A 106 7.71 -6.46 -5.59
N ILE A 107 6.92 -6.54 -6.65
CA ILE A 107 7.36 -7.01 -7.97
C ILE A 107 7.70 -5.78 -8.82
N GLY A 108 8.98 -5.55 -9.04
CA GLY A 108 9.51 -4.46 -9.86
C GLY A 108 10.02 -4.93 -11.22
N GLY A 109 10.07 -4.03 -12.19
CA GLY A 109 10.61 -4.28 -13.51
C GLY A 109 10.11 -3.28 -14.55
N GLU A 110 10.69 -3.30 -15.74
CA GLU A 110 10.32 -2.40 -16.84
C GLU A 110 8.86 -2.57 -17.28
N PRO A 111 8.21 -1.52 -17.81
CA PRO A 111 6.89 -1.64 -18.43
C PRO A 111 6.89 -2.72 -19.53
N GLY A 112 5.82 -3.51 -19.59
CA GLY A 112 5.67 -4.54 -20.63
C GLY A 112 6.43 -5.85 -20.39
N ILE A 113 7.26 -5.98 -19.33
CA ILE A 113 8.03 -7.22 -19.08
C ILE A 113 7.16 -8.41 -18.60
N GLY A 114 5.89 -8.19 -18.33
CA GLY A 114 4.97 -9.26 -17.96
C GLY A 114 4.60 -9.35 -16.48
N LYS A 115 4.89 -8.36 -15.64
CA LYS A 115 4.57 -8.37 -14.19
C LYS A 115 3.11 -8.71 -13.90
N SER A 116 2.18 -7.98 -14.49
CA SER A 116 0.74 -8.21 -14.29
C SER A 116 0.28 -9.57 -14.85
N THR A 117 0.96 -10.07 -15.89
CA THR A 117 0.69 -11.41 -16.44
C THR A 117 1.15 -12.49 -15.47
N LEU A 118 2.36 -12.39 -14.92
CA LEU A 118 2.88 -13.31 -13.92
C LEU A 118 1.97 -13.38 -12.70
N VAL A 119 1.58 -12.21 -12.16
CA VAL A 119 0.69 -12.13 -11.01
C VAL A 119 -0.67 -12.76 -11.30
N MET A 120 -1.26 -12.49 -12.48
CA MET A 120 -2.54 -13.08 -12.87
C MET A 120 -2.44 -14.61 -13.03
N GLN A 121 -1.37 -15.13 -13.65
CA GLN A 121 -1.12 -16.58 -13.73
C GLN A 121 -1.04 -17.22 -12.34
N THR A 122 -0.29 -16.61 -11.42
CA THR A 122 -0.19 -17.10 -10.05
C THR A 122 -1.57 -17.17 -9.39
N VAL A 123 -2.38 -16.12 -9.51
CA VAL A 123 -3.75 -16.09 -8.97
C VAL A 123 -4.63 -17.21 -9.51
N LEU A 124 -4.55 -17.47 -10.81
CA LEU A 124 -5.36 -18.52 -11.47
C LEU A 124 -4.94 -19.94 -11.04
N HIS A 125 -3.71 -20.12 -10.57
CA HIS A 125 -3.23 -21.39 -10.06
C HIS A 125 -3.49 -21.61 -8.56
N MET A 126 -4.20 -20.69 -7.88
CA MET A 126 -4.50 -20.76 -6.45
C MET A 126 -6.03 -20.81 -6.19
N PRO A 127 -6.74 -21.85 -6.69
CA PRO A 127 -8.20 -21.92 -6.57
C PRO A 127 -8.66 -22.11 -5.12
N GLU A 128 -7.79 -22.58 -4.22
CA GLU A 128 -8.06 -22.80 -2.80
C GLU A 128 -7.95 -21.51 -1.94
N LYS A 129 -7.48 -20.41 -2.56
CA LYS A 129 -7.25 -19.13 -1.87
C LYS A 129 -8.27 -18.09 -2.30
N LYS A 130 -8.79 -17.36 -1.33
CA LYS A 130 -9.61 -16.19 -1.60
C LYS A 130 -8.71 -15.00 -1.88
N ILE A 131 -8.74 -14.47 -3.07
CA ILE A 131 -7.84 -13.43 -3.53
C ILE A 131 -8.61 -12.15 -3.86
N LEU A 132 -8.11 -11.01 -3.40
CA LEU A 132 -8.59 -9.70 -3.81
C LEU A 132 -7.58 -9.05 -4.76
N TYR A 133 -7.96 -8.90 -6.02
CA TYR A 133 -7.18 -8.21 -7.04
C TYR A 133 -7.67 -6.77 -7.19
N VAL A 134 -6.84 -5.83 -6.77
CA VAL A 134 -7.08 -4.39 -6.88
C VAL A 134 -6.37 -3.88 -8.12
N SER A 135 -7.12 -3.31 -9.05
CA SER A 135 -6.59 -2.70 -10.27
C SER A 135 -6.82 -1.21 -10.27
N GLY A 136 -5.76 -0.45 -10.48
CA GLY A 136 -5.85 0.99 -10.67
C GLY A 136 -5.75 1.44 -12.13
N GLU A 137 -5.41 0.52 -13.05
CA GLU A 137 -5.18 0.86 -14.46
C GLU A 137 -6.17 0.17 -15.40
N GLU A 138 -6.50 -1.08 -15.13
CA GLU A 138 -7.34 -1.89 -16.00
C GLU A 138 -8.75 -2.06 -15.45
N SER A 139 -9.73 -2.06 -16.34
CA SER A 139 -11.11 -2.39 -15.98
C SER A 139 -11.27 -3.89 -15.69
N ALA A 140 -12.28 -4.26 -14.90
CA ALA A 140 -12.61 -5.65 -14.58
C ALA A 140 -12.80 -6.51 -15.86
N ARG A 141 -13.34 -5.90 -16.92
CA ARG A 141 -13.52 -6.59 -18.22
C ARG A 141 -12.18 -6.89 -18.90
N GLN A 142 -11.22 -5.99 -18.85
CA GLN A 142 -9.88 -6.21 -19.42
C GLN A 142 -9.12 -7.30 -18.65
N LEU A 143 -9.21 -7.28 -17.32
CA LEU A 143 -8.65 -8.32 -16.47
C LEU A 143 -9.29 -9.68 -16.75
N LYS A 144 -10.61 -9.75 -16.91
CA LYS A 144 -11.32 -10.99 -17.30
C LYS A 144 -10.82 -11.51 -18.63
N LEU A 145 -10.72 -10.66 -19.66
CA LEU A 145 -10.21 -11.05 -20.97
C LEU A 145 -8.74 -11.53 -20.93
N ARG A 146 -7.94 -10.99 -20.01
CA ARG A 146 -6.57 -11.45 -19.76
C ARG A 146 -6.58 -12.81 -19.08
N ALA A 147 -7.37 -12.99 -18.03
CA ALA A 147 -7.49 -14.25 -17.31
C ALA A 147 -7.91 -15.40 -18.24
N ASP A 148 -8.92 -15.17 -19.09
CA ASP A 148 -9.42 -16.16 -20.07
C ASP A 148 -8.38 -16.60 -21.12
N ARG A 149 -7.36 -15.78 -21.38
CA ARG A 149 -6.25 -16.16 -22.26
C ARG A 149 -5.16 -16.99 -21.55
N LEU A 150 -5.09 -16.88 -20.23
CA LEU A 150 -4.03 -17.50 -19.44
C LEU A 150 -4.42 -18.86 -18.90
N SER A 151 -5.69 -19.08 -18.61
CA SER A 151 -6.19 -20.33 -18.06
C SER A 151 -7.71 -20.44 -18.23
N ASP A 152 -8.18 -21.67 -18.39
CA ASP A 152 -9.60 -22.03 -18.34
C ASP A 152 -10.08 -22.36 -16.91
N THR A 153 -9.20 -22.25 -15.91
CA THR A 153 -9.52 -22.54 -14.51
C THR A 153 -10.25 -21.36 -13.86
N SER A 154 -11.27 -21.65 -13.07
CA SER A 154 -11.92 -20.66 -12.20
C SER A 154 -11.14 -20.55 -10.90
N SER A 155 -10.80 -19.34 -10.49
CA SER A 155 -10.25 -19.02 -9.16
C SER A 155 -11.25 -18.21 -8.35
N ASP A 156 -11.19 -18.30 -7.02
CA ASP A 156 -11.98 -17.42 -6.13
C ASP A 156 -11.31 -16.03 -6.01
N CYS A 157 -11.11 -15.41 -7.19
CA CYS A 157 -10.49 -14.10 -7.30
C CYS A 157 -11.55 -13.00 -7.46
N LEU A 158 -11.66 -12.15 -6.46
CA LEU A 158 -12.48 -10.94 -6.47
C LEU A 158 -11.68 -9.80 -7.10
N ILE A 159 -12.28 -9.10 -8.06
CA ILE A 159 -11.67 -7.95 -8.74
C ILE A 159 -12.35 -6.68 -8.27
N VAL A 160 -11.56 -5.68 -7.90
CA VAL A 160 -12.02 -4.32 -7.64
C VAL A 160 -11.17 -3.31 -8.40
N CYS A 161 -11.83 -2.36 -9.08
CA CYS A 161 -11.15 -1.23 -9.73
C CYS A 161 -11.22 -0.04 -8.78
N GLU A 162 -10.15 0.18 -8.02
CA GLU A 162 -10.09 1.20 -6.99
C GLU A 162 -8.68 1.78 -6.86
N THR A 163 -8.58 3.08 -6.60
CA THR A 163 -7.32 3.80 -6.43
C THR A 163 -7.17 4.48 -5.06
N SER A 164 -8.26 4.60 -4.29
CA SER A 164 -8.20 5.09 -2.90
C SER A 164 -7.75 4.00 -1.95
N LEU A 165 -6.64 4.23 -1.25
CA LEU A 165 -6.11 3.29 -0.26
C LEU A 165 -7.13 3.02 0.87
N GLU A 166 -7.87 4.04 1.28
CA GLU A 166 -8.88 3.97 2.32
C GLU A 166 -10.02 3.01 1.90
N GLN A 167 -10.48 3.09 0.65
CA GLN A 167 -11.51 2.21 0.12
C GLN A 167 -10.97 0.79 -0.07
N ILE A 168 -9.73 0.64 -0.48
CA ILE A 168 -9.07 -0.68 -0.57
C ILE A 168 -9.10 -1.39 0.79
N TYR A 169 -8.78 -0.69 1.89
CA TYR A 169 -8.90 -1.27 3.23
C TYR A 169 -10.32 -1.66 3.62
N VAL A 170 -11.33 -0.91 3.19
CA VAL A 170 -12.74 -1.28 3.38
C VAL A 170 -13.05 -2.57 2.62
N HIS A 171 -12.60 -2.70 1.37
CA HIS A 171 -12.78 -3.92 0.58
C HIS A 171 -12.08 -5.12 1.23
N ILE A 172 -10.83 -4.97 1.69
CA ILE A 172 -10.10 -6.05 2.37
C ILE A 172 -10.87 -6.53 3.61
N LYS A 173 -11.32 -5.60 4.46
CA LYS A 173 -12.08 -5.96 5.67
C LYS A 173 -13.41 -6.67 5.36
N ASN A 174 -14.11 -6.25 4.31
CA ASN A 174 -15.38 -6.83 3.93
C ASN A 174 -15.24 -8.20 3.27
N THR A 175 -14.17 -8.42 2.53
CA THR A 175 -13.95 -9.67 1.79
C THR A 175 -13.13 -10.69 2.58
N ASN A 176 -12.30 -10.24 3.52
CA ASN A 176 -11.36 -11.06 4.30
C ASN A 176 -10.57 -12.03 3.41
N PRO A 177 -9.74 -11.53 2.49
CA PRO A 177 -8.97 -12.36 1.56
C PRO A 177 -7.74 -12.95 2.21
N ASP A 178 -7.27 -14.10 1.70
CA ASP A 178 -5.97 -14.70 2.07
C ASP A 178 -4.80 -13.95 1.43
N LEU A 179 -5.03 -13.35 0.25
CA LEU A 179 -4.03 -12.64 -0.53
C LEU A 179 -4.62 -11.39 -1.17
N VAL A 180 -3.90 -10.28 -1.09
CA VAL A 180 -4.26 -9.03 -1.77
C VAL A 180 -3.20 -8.71 -2.82
N ILE A 181 -3.64 -8.41 -4.02
CA ILE A 181 -2.81 -7.96 -5.13
C ILE A 181 -3.18 -6.52 -5.46
N ILE A 182 -2.18 -5.68 -5.62
CA ILE A 182 -2.35 -4.27 -6.03
C ILE A 182 -1.56 -4.05 -7.33
N ASP A 183 -2.26 -3.82 -8.42
CA ASP A 183 -1.70 -3.61 -9.76
C ASP A 183 -2.21 -2.29 -10.36
N SER A 184 -1.45 -1.21 -10.21
CA SER A 184 -0.13 -1.06 -9.60
C SER A 184 -0.13 -0.09 -8.42
N ILE A 185 0.86 -0.18 -7.54
CA ILE A 185 1.03 0.77 -6.42
C ILE A 185 1.15 2.23 -6.88
N GLN A 186 1.55 2.46 -8.12
CA GLN A 186 1.71 3.79 -8.71
C GLN A 186 0.37 4.51 -8.93
N THR A 187 -0.73 3.77 -9.04
CA THR A 187 -2.07 4.34 -9.23
C THR A 187 -2.80 4.59 -7.92
N ILE A 188 -2.29 4.01 -6.82
CA ILE A 188 -2.92 4.15 -5.51
C ILE A 188 -2.55 5.48 -4.88
N SER A 189 -3.53 6.11 -4.26
CA SER A 189 -3.37 7.35 -3.50
C SER A 189 -4.05 7.28 -2.15
N THR A 190 -3.54 8.04 -1.20
CA THR A 190 -4.12 8.25 0.13
C THR A 190 -4.40 9.72 0.37
N GLU A 191 -5.47 10.01 1.10
CA GLU A 191 -5.82 11.37 1.52
C GLU A 191 -4.92 11.90 2.64
N SER A 192 -4.05 11.04 3.22
CA SER A 192 -3.17 11.42 4.33
C SER A 192 -2.07 12.43 3.93
N ILE A 193 -1.78 12.55 2.64
CA ILE A 193 -0.82 13.51 2.09
C ILE A 193 -1.37 14.23 0.86
N GLU A 194 -1.07 15.52 0.75
CA GLU A 194 -1.44 16.34 -0.41
C GLU A 194 -0.35 16.26 -1.49
N SER A 195 -0.36 15.19 -2.26
CA SER A 195 0.49 15.04 -3.44
C SER A 195 -0.26 14.32 -4.54
N SER A 196 0.16 14.52 -5.78
CA SER A 196 -0.53 13.92 -6.93
C SER A 196 -0.42 12.39 -6.89
N PRO A 197 -1.47 11.64 -7.30
CA PRO A 197 -1.38 10.21 -7.55
C PRO A 197 -0.18 9.88 -8.45
N GLY A 198 0.53 8.80 -8.13
CA GLY A 198 1.75 8.39 -8.86
C GLY A 198 3.02 9.13 -8.48
N SER A 199 2.96 10.17 -7.64
CA SER A 199 4.17 10.80 -7.11
C SER A 199 4.92 9.83 -6.18
N ILE A 200 6.24 10.02 -6.06
CA ILE A 200 7.07 9.20 -5.17
C ILE A 200 6.59 9.27 -3.73
N ALA A 201 6.10 10.44 -3.28
CA ALA A 201 5.56 10.62 -1.95
C ALA A 201 4.31 9.74 -1.72
N GLN A 202 3.38 9.71 -2.68
CA GLN A 202 2.20 8.82 -2.62
C GLN A 202 2.60 7.34 -2.60
N VAL A 203 3.48 6.92 -3.50
CA VAL A 203 3.94 5.52 -3.56
C VAL A 203 4.60 5.10 -2.24
N ARG A 204 5.44 5.96 -1.65
CA ARG A 204 6.09 5.69 -0.36
C ARG A 204 5.09 5.58 0.78
N GLU A 205 4.16 6.54 0.89
CA GLU A 205 3.18 6.54 1.98
C GLU A 205 2.21 5.37 1.86
N CYS A 206 1.67 5.11 0.65
CA CYS A 206 0.81 3.96 0.42
C CYS A 206 1.52 2.65 0.74
N SER A 207 2.77 2.46 0.27
CA SER A 207 3.55 1.25 0.55
C SER A 207 3.81 1.06 2.05
N ALA A 208 4.17 2.13 2.76
CA ALA A 208 4.39 2.09 4.20
C ALA A 208 3.11 1.79 4.99
N SER A 209 1.97 2.33 4.55
CA SER A 209 0.67 2.07 5.15
C SER A 209 0.23 0.63 4.93
N ILE A 210 0.37 0.10 3.70
CA ILE A 210 0.04 -1.29 3.37
C ILE A 210 0.90 -2.27 4.17
N LEU A 211 2.20 -2.00 4.31
CA LEU A 211 3.10 -2.85 5.11
C LEU A 211 2.67 -2.90 6.58
N ARG A 212 2.29 -1.76 7.16
CA ARG A 212 1.76 -1.73 8.54
C ARG A 212 0.47 -2.53 8.65
N PHE A 213 -0.45 -2.29 7.73
CA PHE A 213 -1.74 -2.98 7.70
C PHE A 213 -1.55 -4.51 7.60
N ALA A 214 -0.69 -4.98 6.69
CA ALA A 214 -0.40 -6.40 6.55
C ALA A 214 0.16 -7.03 7.84
N LYS A 215 1.06 -6.32 8.55
CA LYS A 215 1.61 -6.78 9.83
C LYS A 215 0.64 -6.75 11.01
N GLU A 216 -0.40 -5.93 10.94
CA GLU A 216 -1.38 -5.77 12.02
C GLU A 216 -2.58 -6.72 11.87
N THR A 217 -2.78 -7.28 10.68
CA THR A 217 -3.99 -8.06 10.33
C THR A 217 -3.76 -9.55 10.09
N HIS A 218 -2.51 -10.04 10.20
CA HIS A 218 -2.17 -11.48 10.09
C HIS A 218 -2.54 -12.27 11.33
#